data_b189bf646ecaabe27001ffc714b351fd
#
_entry.id   b189bf646ecaabe27001ffc714b351fd
#
_cell.length_a   1.000
_cell.length_b   1.000
_cell.length_c   1.000
_cell.angle_alpha   90.00
_cell.angle_beta   90.00
_cell.angle_gamma   90.00
#
_symmetry.space_group_name_H-M   'P 1'
#
loop_
_entity.id
_entity.type
_entity.pdbx_description
1 polymer ?
#
loop_
_entity_poly.entity_id
_entity_poly.type
_entity_poly.pdbx_seq_one_letter_code
_entity_poly.pdbx_strand_id
1 'polypeptide(L)'
;MLEIALNFLTEEVKPVAHALDAEPAEMKRIFGRMAELKLLSLRRSVEYGGPNISERDFRFFQEEIARASGALAFLQTQHQSAVNMLGKHASAELRAKYLPLMDSQLCVGVGFSQLRRSGPPICRATKVLGGYQISGQVPWITGFGYFDEYVLGASLEDGCAVFGLVPLMDCEGQVLSQPMELTAMQAACTVTAELKNYFLTDEKVAFVKPPDWMRANDAFNVTLQGHFAIGCAKAGVDIVRTNAEKKGSEFLANSAERLWTEIESCRHQLVETQQDFKDETTQKRLELRAWAIELMMRCAHAGVVSSSGAANYAEHPAGRVLREAIVFSVSAQTGAIMECTLNRLVR
;
A
#
# COMPACT_ATOMS: atom_id res chain seq x y z
N MET A 1 -1.51 16.01 -14.54
CA MET A 1 -1.90 14.81 -13.77
C MET A 1 -1.67 15.00 -12.28
N LEU A 2 -0.47 15.38 -11.84
CA LEU A 2 -0.19 15.57 -10.41
C LEU A 2 -1.03 16.70 -9.77
N GLU A 3 -1.21 17.82 -10.45
CA GLU A 3 -2.08 18.91 -10.00
C GLU A 3 -3.53 18.46 -9.81
N ILE A 4 -4.07 17.68 -10.77
CA ILE A 4 -5.42 17.09 -10.65
C ILE A 4 -5.50 16.21 -9.40
N ALA A 5 -4.48 15.38 -9.15
CA ALA A 5 -4.43 14.53 -7.98
C ALA A 5 -4.41 15.36 -6.68
N LEU A 6 -3.59 16.40 -6.58
CA LEU A 6 -3.49 17.24 -5.39
C LEU A 6 -4.79 18.00 -5.10
N ASN A 7 -5.45 18.53 -6.12
CA ASN A 7 -6.75 19.18 -5.97
C ASN A 7 -7.80 18.19 -5.47
N PHE A 8 -7.89 17.01 -6.08
CA PHE A 8 -8.78 15.93 -5.64
C PHE A 8 -8.52 15.54 -4.17
N LEU A 9 -7.26 15.36 -3.78
CA LEU A 9 -6.90 15.02 -2.40
C LEU A 9 -7.30 16.11 -1.41
N THR A 10 -7.19 17.37 -1.79
CA THR A 10 -7.48 18.51 -0.91
C THR A 10 -8.99 18.75 -0.80
N GLU A 11 -9.69 18.74 -1.90
CA GLU A 11 -11.08 19.19 -1.99
C GLU A 11 -12.08 18.06 -1.75
N GLU A 12 -11.77 16.82 -2.19
CA GLU A 12 -12.72 15.70 -2.13
C GLU A 12 -12.34 14.66 -1.08
N VAL A 13 -11.03 14.39 -0.83
CA VAL A 13 -10.57 13.30 0.06
C VAL A 13 -10.44 13.76 1.51
N LYS A 14 -9.69 14.83 1.78
CA LYS A 14 -9.44 15.32 3.14
C LYS A 14 -10.71 15.57 3.95
N PRO A 15 -11.76 16.21 3.39
CA PRO A 15 -12.98 16.49 4.15
C PRO A 15 -13.70 15.23 4.64
N VAL A 16 -13.58 14.12 3.93
CA VAL A 16 -14.27 12.84 4.21
C VAL A 16 -13.32 11.74 4.73
N ALA A 17 -12.10 12.10 5.08
CA ALA A 17 -11.05 11.13 5.46
C ALA A 17 -11.44 10.23 6.63
N HIS A 18 -12.30 10.69 7.56
CA HIS A 18 -12.81 9.87 8.66
C HIS A 18 -13.76 8.78 8.12
N ALA A 19 -14.71 9.14 7.27
CA ALA A 19 -15.63 8.18 6.65
C ALA A 19 -14.87 7.16 5.78
N LEU A 20 -13.79 7.58 5.10
CA LEU A 20 -12.93 6.68 4.32
C LEU A 20 -12.20 5.61 5.16
N ASP A 21 -12.06 5.81 6.47
CA ASP A 21 -11.48 4.79 7.36
C ASP A 21 -12.48 3.66 7.65
N ALA A 22 -13.77 3.99 7.80
CA ALA A 22 -14.79 3.10 8.37
C ALA A 22 -15.94 2.74 7.41
N GLU A 23 -16.28 3.58 6.43
CA GLU A 23 -17.50 3.47 5.62
C GLU A 23 -17.24 3.00 4.19
N PRO A 24 -17.53 1.72 3.84
CA PRO A 24 -17.31 1.20 2.49
C PRO A 24 -18.05 1.97 1.38
N ALA A 25 -19.23 2.53 1.68
CA ALA A 25 -19.99 3.30 0.69
C ALA A 25 -19.25 4.58 0.27
N GLU A 26 -18.70 5.32 1.25
CA GLU A 26 -17.94 6.53 0.98
C GLU A 26 -16.59 6.21 0.30
N MET A 27 -15.93 5.13 0.73
CA MET A 27 -14.72 4.64 0.05
C MET A 27 -15.03 4.32 -1.42
N LYS A 28 -16.14 3.65 -1.71
CA LYS A 28 -16.55 3.32 -3.09
C LYS A 28 -16.78 4.56 -3.93
N ARG A 29 -17.43 5.58 -3.38
CA ARG A 29 -17.66 6.86 -4.04
C ARG A 29 -16.35 7.56 -4.41
N ILE A 30 -15.44 7.70 -3.46
CA ILE A 30 -14.14 8.37 -3.64
C ILE A 30 -13.21 7.57 -4.55
N PHE A 31 -13.18 6.24 -4.43
CA PHE A 31 -12.40 5.38 -5.31
C PHE A 31 -12.92 5.43 -6.76
N GLY A 32 -14.24 5.47 -6.96
CA GLY A 32 -14.85 5.70 -8.26
C GLY A 32 -14.45 7.06 -8.85
N ARG A 33 -14.41 8.10 -8.02
CA ARG A 33 -13.97 9.43 -8.45
C ARG A 33 -12.49 9.44 -8.87
N MET A 34 -11.62 8.68 -8.18
CA MET A 34 -10.23 8.46 -8.63
C MET A 34 -10.16 7.83 -10.03
N ALA A 35 -11.03 6.87 -10.32
CA ALA A 35 -11.11 6.21 -11.62
C ALA A 35 -11.49 7.21 -12.73
N GLU A 36 -12.52 8.03 -12.50
CA GLU A 36 -12.95 9.10 -13.44
C GLU A 36 -11.81 10.09 -13.74
N LEU A 37 -11.04 10.44 -12.73
CA LEU A 37 -9.87 11.33 -12.85
C LEU A 37 -8.62 10.64 -13.41
N LYS A 38 -8.69 9.33 -13.75
CA LYS A 38 -7.60 8.49 -14.26
C LYS A 38 -6.40 8.39 -13.32
N LEU A 39 -6.65 8.41 -12.00
CA LEU A 39 -5.62 8.37 -10.97
C LEU A 39 -5.29 6.94 -10.51
N LEU A 40 -5.99 5.90 -11.00
CA LEU A 40 -5.80 4.51 -10.56
C LEU A 40 -4.63 3.78 -11.23
N SER A 41 -4.14 4.27 -12.38
CA SER A 41 -3.08 3.58 -13.14
C SER A 41 -1.95 4.52 -13.57
N LEU A 42 -1.43 5.29 -12.60
CA LEU A 42 -0.47 6.37 -12.84
C LEU A 42 0.85 5.91 -13.49
N ARG A 43 1.26 4.66 -13.24
CA ARG A 43 2.48 4.06 -13.80
C ARG A 43 2.24 3.23 -15.06
N ARG A 44 0.99 3.14 -15.55
CA ARG A 44 0.69 2.47 -16.81
C ARG A 44 1.37 3.20 -17.96
N SER A 45 2.01 2.43 -18.86
CA SER A 45 2.71 3.01 -19.99
C SER A 45 1.78 3.69 -20.99
N VAL A 46 2.31 4.65 -21.74
CA VAL A 46 1.58 5.38 -22.79
C VAL A 46 1.06 4.43 -23.86
N GLU A 47 1.78 3.38 -24.19
CA GLU A 47 1.38 2.31 -25.12
C GLU A 47 -0.02 1.75 -24.81
N TYR A 48 -0.36 1.64 -23.51
CA TYR A 48 -1.66 1.13 -23.04
C TYR A 48 -2.58 2.25 -22.53
N GLY A 49 -2.36 3.50 -22.99
CA GLY A 49 -3.20 4.65 -22.66
C GLY A 49 -2.99 5.23 -21.26
N GLY A 50 -1.90 4.88 -20.59
CA GLY A 50 -1.58 5.40 -19.26
C GLY A 50 -0.81 6.73 -19.30
N PRO A 51 -0.77 7.46 -18.18
CA PRO A 51 -0.04 8.72 -18.08
C PRO A 51 1.48 8.51 -17.92
N ASN A 52 1.91 7.34 -17.50
CA ASN A 52 3.32 6.97 -17.28
C ASN A 52 4.10 8.05 -16.53
N ILE A 53 3.57 8.48 -15.38
CA ILE A 53 4.23 9.51 -14.58
C ILE A 53 5.59 9.03 -14.07
N SER A 54 6.48 9.97 -13.76
CA SER A 54 7.80 9.64 -13.23
C SER A 54 7.70 8.93 -11.86
N GLU A 55 8.70 8.08 -11.54
CA GLU A 55 8.78 7.44 -10.21
C GLU A 55 8.81 8.49 -9.08
N ARG A 56 9.43 9.64 -9.31
CA ARG A 56 9.45 10.75 -8.35
C ARG A 56 8.05 11.28 -8.08
N ASP A 57 7.29 11.54 -9.14
CA ASP A 57 5.93 12.09 -9.04
C ASP A 57 4.96 11.04 -8.45
N PHE A 58 5.15 9.76 -8.81
CA PHE A 58 4.38 8.68 -8.22
C PHE A 58 4.60 8.57 -6.70
N ARG A 59 5.83 8.69 -6.23
CA ARG A 59 6.15 8.64 -4.80
C ARG A 59 5.62 9.84 -4.06
N PHE A 60 5.72 11.02 -4.65
CA PHE A 60 5.11 12.22 -4.10
C PHE A 60 3.58 12.08 -4.01
N PHE A 61 2.94 11.50 -5.02
CA PHE A 61 1.51 11.17 -4.96
C PHE A 61 1.20 10.21 -3.80
N GLN A 62 2.03 9.17 -3.59
CA GLN A 62 1.84 8.23 -2.47
C GLN A 62 1.98 8.92 -1.10
N GLU A 63 2.87 9.91 -0.97
CA GLU A 63 2.97 10.73 0.24
C GLU A 63 1.70 11.54 0.47
N GLU A 64 1.24 12.27 -0.54
CA GLU A 64 0.12 13.20 -0.39
C GLU A 64 -1.23 12.47 -0.22
N ILE A 65 -1.43 11.31 -0.86
CA ILE A 65 -2.63 10.50 -0.63
C ILE A 65 -2.64 9.89 0.78
N ALA A 66 -1.49 9.43 1.31
CA ALA A 66 -1.39 8.95 2.69
C ALA A 66 -1.56 10.09 3.71
N ARG A 67 -1.17 11.33 3.39
CA ARG A 67 -1.43 12.53 4.18
C ARG A 67 -2.93 12.87 4.23
N ALA A 68 -3.64 12.67 3.12
CA ALA A 68 -5.08 12.93 3.04
C ALA A 68 -5.91 11.82 3.71
N SER A 69 -5.66 10.56 3.37
CA SER A 69 -6.32 9.37 3.92
C SER A 69 -5.44 8.13 3.77
N GLY A 70 -5.03 7.54 4.89
CA GLY A 70 -4.28 6.30 4.89
C GLY A 70 -5.08 5.13 4.31
N ALA A 71 -6.38 5.08 4.54
CA ALA A 71 -7.26 4.03 4.02
C ALA A 71 -7.34 4.05 2.49
N LEU A 72 -7.53 5.24 1.89
CA LEU A 72 -7.53 5.38 0.43
C LEU A 72 -6.15 5.08 -0.17
N ALA A 73 -5.07 5.54 0.49
CA ALA A 73 -3.71 5.24 0.09
C ALA A 73 -3.45 3.73 0.07
N PHE A 74 -3.92 3.01 1.09
CA PHE A 74 -3.76 1.57 1.21
C PHE A 74 -4.56 0.79 0.17
N LEU A 75 -5.80 1.20 -0.11
CA LEU A 75 -6.65 0.58 -1.13
C LEU A 75 -6.06 0.78 -2.54
N GLN A 76 -5.82 2.02 -2.95
CA GLN A 76 -5.38 2.31 -4.32
C GLN A 76 -4.02 1.72 -4.66
N THR A 77 -3.10 1.62 -3.67
CA THR A 77 -1.77 1.07 -3.93
C THR A 77 -1.79 -0.40 -4.32
N GLN A 78 -2.83 -1.17 -3.93
CA GLN A 78 -2.96 -2.57 -4.35
C GLN A 78 -3.16 -2.63 -5.86
N HIS A 79 -4.05 -1.79 -6.40
CA HIS A 79 -4.30 -1.70 -7.84
C HIS A 79 -3.10 -1.14 -8.59
N GLN A 80 -2.49 -0.05 -8.12
CA GLN A 80 -1.26 0.51 -8.72
C GLN A 80 -0.12 -0.52 -8.76
N SER A 81 -0.04 -1.38 -7.75
CA SER A 81 0.94 -2.47 -7.70
C SER A 81 0.65 -3.53 -8.76
N ALA A 82 -0.60 -3.94 -8.90
CA ALA A 82 -1.01 -4.89 -9.94
C ALA A 82 -0.74 -4.33 -11.35
N VAL A 83 -1.08 -3.07 -11.63
CA VAL A 83 -0.77 -2.38 -12.90
C VAL A 83 0.73 -2.43 -13.20
N ASN A 84 1.57 -2.09 -12.23
CA ASN A 84 3.02 -2.09 -12.41
C ASN A 84 3.59 -3.51 -12.60
N MET A 85 3.08 -4.49 -11.85
CA MET A 85 3.53 -5.89 -11.96
C MET A 85 3.17 -6.48 -13.32
N LEU A 86 1.93 -6.30 -13.77
CA LEU A 86 1.49 -6.76 -15.09
C LEU A 86 2.26 -6.05 -16.20
N GLY A 87 2.42 -4.74 -16.10
CA GLY A 87 3.18 -3.96 -17.09
C GLY A 87 4.63 -4.40 -17.25
N LYS A 88 5.29 -4.80 -16.15
CA LYS A 88 6.70 -5.22 -16.17
C LYS A 88 6.93 -6.69 -16.47
N HIS A 89 5.99 -7.56 -16.11
CA HIS A 89 6.28 -8.99 -16.01
C HIS A 89 5.33 -9.90 -16.79
N ALA A 90 4.12 -9.45 -17.12
CA ALA A 90 3.16 -10.27 -17.84
C ALA A 90 3.53 -10.47 -19.32
N SER A 91 2.96 -11.50 -19.95
CA SER A 91 3.10 -11.73 -21.40
C SER A 91 2.55 -10.55 -22.22
N ALA A 92 2.94 -10.44 -23.49
CA ALA A 92 2.45 -9.40 -24.38
C ALA A 92 0.91 -9.47 -24.52
N GLU A 93 0.36 -10.68 -24.62
CA GLU A 93 -1.08 -10.93 -24.75
C GLU A 93 -1.83 -10.45 -23.50
N LEU A 94 -1.35 -10.79 -22.31
CA LEU A 94 -1.96 -10.35 -21.06
C LEU A 94 -1.86 -8.83 -20.88
N ARG A 95 -0.73 -8.23 -21.20
CA ARG A 95 -0.59 -6.76 -21.16
C ARG A 95 -1.57 -6.08 -22.08
N ALA A 96 -1.69 -6.54 -23.34
CA ALA A 96 -2.63 -5.98 -24.30
C ALA A 96 -4.10 -6.15 -23.88
N LYS A 97 -4.43 -7.27 -23.20
CA LYS A 97 -5.78 -7.56 -22.72
C LYS A 97 -6.16 -6.76 -21.48
N TYR A 98 -5.24 -6.62 -20.51
CA TYR A 98 -5.55 -6.10 -19.17
C TYR A 98 -5.25 -4.61 -19.02
N LEU A 99 -4.05 -4.17 -19.41
CA LEU A 99 -3.60 -2.82 -19.10
C LEU A 99 -4.50 -1.70 -19.65
N PRO A 100 -5.08 -1.80 -20.87
CA PRO A 100 -6.00 -0.76 -21.34
C PRO A 100 -7.26 -0.58 -20.47
N LEU A 101 -7.70 -1.65 -19.79
CA LEU A 101 -8.90 -1.65 -18.95
C LEU A 101 -8.64 -1.21 -17.51
N MET A 102 -7.36 -1.26 -17.05
CA MET A 102 -6.99 -1.03 -15.67
C MET A 102 -6.92 0.46 -15.29
N ASP A 103 -7.98 1.19 -15.54
CA ASP A 103 -8.16 2.57 -15.05
C ASP A 103 -9.53 2.77 -14.40
N SER A 104 -10.59 2.27 -15.04
CA SER A 104 -11.97 2.43 -14.56
C SER A 104 -12.85 1.21 -14.85
N GLN A 105 -12.44 0.34 -15.78
CA GLN A 105 -13.24 -0.79 -16.24
C GLN A 105 -12.87 -2.10 -15.56
N LEU A 106 -11.64 -2.20 -15.08
CA LEU A 106 -11.13 -3.39 -14.41
C LEU A 106 -10.18 -2.99 -13.28
N CYS A 107 -10.54 -3.33 -12.06
CA CYS A 107 -9.70 -3.12 -10.90
C CYS A 107 -9.10 -4.44 -10.43
N VAL A 108 -7.78 -4.47 -10.23
CA VAL A 108 -7.04 -5.67 -9.84
C VAL A 108 -6.23 -5.37 -8.58
N GLY A 109 -6.42 -6.18 -7.54
CA GLY A 109 -5.65 -6.14 -6.30
C GLY A 109 -4.41 -7.04 -6.34
N VAL A 110 -3.81 -7.27 -5.16
CA VAL A 110 -2.71 -8.21 -4.96
C VAL A 110 -2.93 -9.08 -3.74
N GLY A 111 -2.53 -10.37 -3.81
CA GLY A 111 -2.64 -11.36 -2.76
C GLY A 111 -1.44 -12.32 -2.79
N PHE A 112 -0.26 -11.85 -2.38
CA PHE A 112 0.97 -12.65 -2.39
C PHE A 112 1.88 -12.40 -1.16
N SER A 113 1.36 -11.77 -0.11
CA SER A 113 2.13 -11.48 1.10
C SER A 113 2.65 -12.74 1.80
N GLN A 114 1.96 -13.87 1.64
CA GLN A 114 2.36 -15.19 2.16
C GLN A 114 3.71 -15.67 1.64
N LEU A 115 4.14 -15.20 0.46
CA LEU A 115 5.45 -15.55 -0.11
C LEU A 115 6.64 -14.97 0.69
N ARG A 116 6.38 -14.01 1.60
CA ARG A 116 7.39 -13.41 2.50
C ARG A 116 7.58 -14.18 3.80
N ARG A 117 6.68 -15.13 4.08
CA ARG A 117 6.74 -15.87 5.35
C ARG A 117 7.90 -16.85 5.33
N SER A 118 8.63 -16.91 6.43
CA SER A 118 9.62 -17.96 6.67
C SER A 118 8.93 -19.30 6.99
N GLY A 119 9.59 -20.38 6.67
CA GLY A 119 9.08 -21.74 6.89
C GLY A 119 8.33 -22.32 5.69
N PRO A 120 7.58 -23.42 5.86
CA PRO A 120 6.87 -24.07 4.77
C PRO A 120 5.83 -23.15 4.12
N PRO A 121 5.75 -23.10 2.78
CA PRO A 121 4.75 -22.30 2.08
C PRO A 121 3.33 -22.70 2.47
N ILE A 122 2.50 -21.70 2.80
CA ILE A 122 1.07 -21.90 3.15
C ILE A 122 0.13 -21.83 1.94
N CYS A 123 0.64 -21.42 0.77
CA CYS A 123 -0.06 -21.45 -0.51
C CYS A 123 0.89 -22.03 -1.56
N ARG A 124 0.49 -23.16 -2.14
CA ARG A 124 1.33 -23.96 -3.04
C ARG A 124 0.63 -24.17 -4.37
N ALA A 125 1.42 -24.23 -5.42
CA ALA A 125 0.96 -24.55 -6.76
C ALA A 125 1.71 -25.78 -7.31
N THR A 126 0.98 -26.60 -8.05
CA THR A 126 1.53 -27.74 -8.79
C THR A 126 1.20 -27.56 -10.27
N LYS A 127 2.19 -27.67 -11.15
CA LYS A 127 1.98 -27.60 -12.61
C LYS A 127 1.20 -28.84 -13.05
N VAL A 128 0.14 -28.61 -13.80
CA VAL A 128 -0.70 -29.65 -14.42
C VAL A 128 -0.96 -29.31 -15.89
N LEU A 129 -1.61 -30.19 -16.62
CA LEU A 129 -1.97 -29.93 -18.02
C LEU A 129 -2.89 -28.71 -18.12
N GLY A 130 -2.46 -27.70 -18.88
CA GLY A 130 -3.23 -26.47 -19.14
C GLY A 130 -3.18 -25.42 -18.05
N GLY A 131 -2.36 -25.59 -16.98
CA GLY A 131 -2.28 -24.59 -15.91
C GLY A 131 -1.61 -25.06 -14.64
N TYR A 132 -2.12 -24.57 -13.52
CA TYR A 132 -1.65 -24.90 -12.16
C TYR A 132 -2.83 -25.24 -11.25
N GLN A 133 -2.67 -26.26 -10.44
CA GLN A 133 -3.52 -26.52 -9.28
C GLN A 133 -2.95 -25.81 -8.07
N ILE A 134 -3.76 -24.98 -7.37
CA ILE A 134 -3.33 -24.17 -6.25
C ILE A 134 -4.15 -24.54 -5.01
N SER A 135 -3.46 -24.78 -3.88
CA SER A 135 -4.08 -25.06 -2.60
C SER A 135 -3.35 -24.31 -1.47
N GLY A 136 -4.11 -23.88 -0.47
CA GLY A 136 -3.59 -23.19 0.71
C GLY A 136 -4.32 -21.90 1.03
N GLN A 137 -3.65 -21.00 1.73
CA GLN A 137 -4.26 -19.76 2.24
C GLN A 137 -3.56 -18.51 1.70
N VAL A 138 -4.37 -17.50 1.36
CA VAL A 138 -3.93 -16.13 1.08
C VAL A 138 -4.42 -15.25 2.24
N PRO A 139 -3.54 -14.82 3.16
CA PRO A 139 -3.95 -14.23 4.43
C PRO A 139 -4.40 -12.77 4.34
N TRP A 140 -4.05 -12.07 3.26
CA TRP A 140 -4.33 -10.64 3.10
C TRP A 140 -4.63 -10.31 1.65
N ILE A 141 -5.88 -9.96 1.35
CA ILE A 141 -6.33 -9.44 0.06
C ILE A 141 -7.21 -8.23 0.36
N THR A 142 -6.69 -7.05 0.09
CA THR A 142 -7.41 -5.79 0.31
C THR A 142 -8.17 -5.42 -0.96
N GLY A 143 -9.38 -4.86 -0.82
CA GLY A 143 -10.19 -4.36 -1.93
C GLY A 143 -11.36 -5.25 -2.30
N PHE A 144 -11.82 -6.14 -1.41
CA PHE A 144 -13.04 -6.91 -1.64
C PHE A 144 -14.25 -5.98 -1.84
N GLY A 145 -14.99 -6.19 -2.93
CA GLY A 145 -16.10 -5.31 -3.33
C GLY A 145 -15.71 -4.06 -4.13
N TYR A 146 -14.39 -3.82 -4.32
CA TYR A 146 -13.83 -2.76 -5.17
C TYR A 146 -13.07 -3.33 -6.37
N PHE A 147 -12.42 -4.47 -6.20
CA PHE A 147 -11.60 -5.09 -7.23
C PHE A 147 -12.31 -6.32 -7.82
N ASP A 148 -12.14 -6.50 -9.11
CA ASP A 148 -12.70 -7.62 -9.86
C ASP A 148 -11.85 -8.88 -9.72
N GLU A 149 -10.52 -8.68 -9.72
CA GLU A 149 -9.52 -9.75 -9.64
C GLU A 149 -8.38 -9.34 -8.70
N TYR A 150 -7.54 -10.29 -8.37
CA TYR A 150 -6.27 -10.04 -7.69
C TYR A 150 -5.14 -10.90 -8.27
N VAL A 151 -3.92 -10.39 -8.22
CA VAL A 151 -2.71 -11.14 -8.55
C VAL A 151 -2.38 -12.05 -7.37
N LEU A 152 -2.70 -13.32 -7.50
CA LEU A 152 -2.33 -14.38 -6.56
C LEU A 152 -0.86 -14.76 -6.77
N GLY A 153 -0.10 -14.97 -5.68
CA GLY A 153 1.22 -15.61 -5.72
C GLY A 153 1.20 -16.96 -4.99
N ALA A 154 1.71 -18.02 -5.60
CA ALA A 154 1.81 -19.35 -4.98
C ALA A 154 3.19 -19.98 -5.23
N SER A 155 3.73 -20.70 -4.22
CA SER A 155 5.03 -21.34 -4.30
C SER A 155 4.96 -22.66 -5.05
N LEU A 156 5.94 -22.90 -5.93
CA LEU A 156 6.17 -24.18 -6.61
C LEU A 156 7.15 -25.06 -5.79
N GLU A 157 7.21 -26.34 -6.13
CA GLU A 157 8.07 -27.30 -5.44
C GLU A 157 9.58 -26.98 -5.59
N ASP A 158 9.96 -26.44 -6.75
CA ASP A 158 11.34 -26.03 -7.06
C ASP A 158 11.77 -24.71 -6.42
N GLY A 159 10.90 -24.11 -5.60
CA GLY A 159 11.13 -22.80 -4.94
C GLY A 159 10.78 -21.60 -5.81
N CYS A 160 10.42 -21.77 -7.07
CA CYS A 160 9.83 -20.72 -7.89
C CYS A 160 8.48 -20.27 -7.33
N ALA A 161 7.95 -19.15 -7.81
CA ALA A 161 6.59 -18.70 -7.51
C ALA A 161 5.83 -18.39 -8.81
N VAL A 162 4.63 -18.95 -8.93
CA VAL A 162 3.69 -18.60 -10.00
C VAL A 162 2.80 -17.45 -9.53
N PHE A 163 2.58 -16.49 -10.42
CA PHE A 163 1.65 -15.37 -10.21
C PHE A 163 0.56 -15.42 -11.28
N GLY A 164 -0.70 -15.33 -10.85
CA GLY A 164 -1.84 -15.43 -11.75
C GLY A 164 -3.00 -14.53 -11.32
N LEU A 165 -3.89 -14.27 -12.28
CA LEU A 165 -5.08 -13.45 -12.10
C LEU A 165 -6.25 -14.33 -11.65
N VAL A 166 -6.80 -14.03 -10.48
CA VAL A 166 -7.86 -14.79 -9.82
C VAL A 166 -9.02 -13.85 -9.50
N PRO A 167 -10.29 -14.25 -9.76
CA PRO A 167 -11.46 -13.44 -9.37
C PRO A 167 -11.48 -13.16 -7.87
N LEU A 168 -11.83 -11.93 -7.46
CA LEU A 168 -11.99 -11.58 -6.05
C LEU A 168 -13.45 -11.82 -5.59
N MET A 169 -13.88 -13.06 -5.72
CA MET A 169 -15.20 -13.57 -5.32
C MET A 169 -15.12 -15.05 -5.03
N ASP A 170 -16.12 -15.59 -4.33
CA ASP A 170 -16.25 -17.02 -4.16
C ASP A 170 -16.46 -17.71 -5.51
N CYS A 171 -15.70 -18.76 -5.76
CA CYS A 171 -15.80 -19.57 -6.97
C CYS A 171 -15.30 -21.01 -6.73
N GLU A 172 -15.36 -21.86 -7.74
CA GLU A 172 -14.87 -23.23 -7.63
C GLU A 172 -13.39 -23.24 -7.19
N GLY A 173 -13.12 -23.91 -6.09
CA GLY A 173 -11.78 -24.01 -5.50
C GLY A 173 -11.32 -22.79 -4.71
N GLN A 174 -12.14 -21.74 -4.56
CA GLN A 174 -11.82 -20.56 -3.74
C GLN A 174 -13.00 -20.13 -2.87
N VAL A 175 -12.72 -19.91 -1.58
CA VAL A 175 -13.67 -19.31 -0.62
C VAL A 175 -13.01 -18.14 0.07
N LEU A 176 -13.69 -17.00 0.10
CA LEU A 176 -13.25 -15.78 0.78
C LEU A 176 -13.84 -15.67 2.19
N SER A 177 -13.12 -15.03 3.10
CA SER A 177 -13.68 -14.64 4.39
C SER A 177 -14.64 -13.45 4.25
N GLN A 178 -15.40 -13.16 5.31
CA GLN A 178 -15.96 -11.82 5.49
C GLN A 178 -14.81 -10.82 5.66
N PRO A 179 -15.02 -9.51 5.37
CA PRO A 179 -14.04 -8.47 5.66
C PRO A 179 -13.58 -8.53 7.11
N MET A 180 -12.27 -8.46 7.31
CA MET A 180 -11.64 -8.51 8.64
C MET A 180 -11.96 -7.26 9.45
N GLU A 181 -12.14 -7.42 10.75
CA GLU A 181 -12.17 -6.29 11.67
C GLU A 181 -10.73 -5.82 11.97
N LEU A 182 -10.36 -4.67 11.46
CA LEU A 182 -9.02 -4.11 11.57
C LEU A 182 -9.03 -2.85 12.45
N THR A 183 -7.87 -2.51 13.01
CA THR A 183 -7.72 -1.32 13.87
C THR A 183 -7.90 0.00 13.11
N ALA A 184 -7.68 -0.01 11.78
CA ALA A 184 -7.92 1.11 10.86
C ALA A 184 -8.12 0.58 9.45
N MET A 185 -8.49 1.46 8.52
CA MET A 185 -8.65 1.12 7.10
C MET A 185 -9.72 0.04 6.88
N GLN A 186 -10.72 0.01 7.75
CA GLN A 186 -11.81 -0.97 7.71
C GLN A 186 -12.55 -0.93 6.37
N ALA A 187 -12.79 0.27 5.85
CA ALA A 187 -13.47 0.48 4.58
C ALA A 187 -12.66 0.00 3.35
N ALA A 188 -11.37 -0.34 3.50
CA ALA A 188 -10.61 -0.96 2.42
C ALA A 188 -10.95 -2.45 2.22
N CYS A 189 -11.79 -3.04 3.06
CA CYS A 189 -12.36 -4.39 2.97
C CYS A 189 -11.30 -5.45 2.68
N THR A 190 -10.47 -5.75 3.67
CA THR A 190 -9.45 -6.82 3.58
C THR A 190 -10.06 -8.16 3.94
N VAL A 191 -9.81 -9.19 3.12
CA VAL A 191 -10.27 -10.57 3.30
C VAL A 191 -9.11 -11.55 3.27
N THR A 192 -9.36 -12.81 3.68
CA THR A 192 -8.53 -13.98 3.38
C THR A 192 -9.14 -14.79 2.26
N ALA A 193 -8.34 -15.61 1.57
CA ALA A 193 -8.85 -16.66 0.70
C ALA A 193 -8.33 -18.05 1.13
N GLU A 194 -9.20 -19.05 1.11
CA GLU A 194 -8.85 -20.46 1.19
C GLU A 194 -8.99 -21.08 -0.20
N LEU A 195 -7.90 -21.67 -0.68
CA LEU A 195 -7.83 -22.32 -1.97
C LEU A 195 -7.77 -23.85 -1.80
N LYS A 196 -8.64 -24.58 -2.51
CA LYS A 196 -8.69 -26.05 -2.53
C LYS A 196 -8.71 -26.53 -3.98
N ASN A 197 -7.54 -26.93 -4.48
CA ASN A 197 -7.38 -27.36 -5.87
C ASN A 197 -7.90 -26.32 -6.89
N TYR A 198 -7.79 -25.03 -6.58
CA TYR A 198 -8.15 -23.96 -7.50
C TYR A 198 -7.36 -24.12 -8.80
N PHE A 199 -8.04 -24.19 -9.94
CA PHE A 199 -7.39 -24.34 -11.24
C PHE A 199 -7.11 -22.97 -11.88
N LEU A 200 -5.84 -22.57 -11.86
CA LEU A 200 -5.35 -21.38 -12.58
C LEU A 200 -4.95 -21.79 -13.99
N THR A 201 -5.71 -21.40 -15.00
CA THR A 201 -5.41 -21.70 -16.41
C THR A 201 -4.15 -20.99 -16.90
N ASP A 202 -3.43 -21.55 -17.87
CA ASP A 202 -2.24 -20.94 -18.46
C ASP A 202 -2.51 -19.51 -18.98
N GLU A 203 -3.71 -19.23 -19.48
CA GLU A 203 -4.14 -17.90 -19.95
C GLU A 203 -4.21 -16.84 -18.84
N LYS A 204 -4.39 -17.25 -17.60
CA LYS A 204 -4.46 -16.39 -16.42
C LYS A 204 -3.13 -16.30 -15.68
N VAL A 205 -2.12 -17.09 -16.08
CA VAL A 205 -0.76 -16.98 -15.52
C VAL A 205 -0.12 -15.69 -15.99
N ALA A 206 0.10 -14.76 -15.05
CA ALA A 206 0.73 -13.49 -15.35
C ALA A 206 2.24 -13.65 -15.59
N PHE A 207 2.92 -14.38 -14.70
CA PHE A 207 4.35 -14.68 -14.79
C PHE A 207 4.77 -15.74 -13.77
N VAL A 208 5.95 -16.34 -13.98
CA VAL A 208 6.65 -17.18 -13.00
C VAL A 208 7.97 -16.52 -12.63
N LYS A 209 8.33 -16.57 -11.36
CA LYS A 209 9.57 -15.97 -10.84
C LYS A 209 10.45 -17.02 -10.16
N PRO A 210 11.78 -16.89 -10.30
CA PRO A 210 12.73 -17.82 -9.69
C PRO A 210 12.70 -17.71 -8.15
N PRO A 211 13.29 -18.66 -7.42
CA PRO A 211 13.56 -18.55 -6.01
C PRO A 211 14.26 -17.22 -5.69
N ASP A 212 14.08 -16.70 -4.48
CA ASP A 212 14.66 -15.42 -4.05
C ASP A 212 14.14 -14.13 -4.75
N TRP A 213 13.32 -14.24 -5.80
CA TRP A 213 12.80 -13.04 -6.46
C TRP A 213 12.02 -12.14 -5.49
N MET A 214 11.23 -12.71 -4.57
CA MET A 214 10.51 -11.92 -3.56
C MET A 214 11.47 -11.14 -2.68
N ARG A 215 12.56 -11.77 -2.23
CA ARG A 215 13.58 -11.12 -1.40
C ARG A 215 14.26 -9.96 -2.14
N ALA A 216 14.65 -10.19 -3.41
CA ALA A 216 15.25 -9.16 -4.25
C ALA A 216 14.27 -8.01 -4.55
N ASN A 217 13.01 -8.33 -4.84
CA ASN A 217 11.97 -7.33 -5.08
C ASN A 217 11.67 -6.50 -3.81
N ASP A 218 11.63 -7.11 -2.64
CA ASP A 218 11.43 -6.40 -1.38
C ASP A 218 12.64 -5.51 -1.04
N ALA A 219 13.86 -5.97 -1.25
CA ALA A 219 15.07 -5.15 -1.08
C ALA A 219 15.10 -3.94 -2.04
N PHE A 220 14.62 -4.12 -3.28
CA PHE A 220 14.45 -3.02 -4.23
C PHE A 220 13.38 -2.01 -3.79
N ASN A 221 12.25 -2.49 -3.27
CA ASN A 221 11.08 -1.66 -2.93
C ASN A 221 11.05 -1.22 -1.46
N VAL A 222 12.08 -1.52 -0.65
CA VAL A 222 12.06 -1.28 0.81
C VAL A 222 11.71 0.16 1.18
N THR A 223 12.19 1.15 0.42
CA THR A 223 11.92 2.57 0.67
C THR A 223 10.57 3.05 0.14
N LEU A 224 9.93 2.30 -0.77
CA LEU A 224 8.65 2.70 -1.38
C LEU A 224 7.55 2.89 -0.31
N GLN A 225 7.45 1.96 0.63
CA GLN A 225 6.51 2.07 1.75
C GLN A 225 6.87 3.19 2.74
N GLY A 226 8.11 3.70 2.71
CA GLY A 226 8.56 4.87 3.46
C GLY A 226 7.77 6.14 3.09
N HIS A 227 7.32 6.25 1.85
CA HIS A 227 6.53 7.39 1.38
C HIS A 227 5.14 7.46 2.03
N PHE A 228 4.49 6.32 2.31
CA PHE A 228 3.25 6.30 3.11
C PHE A 228 3.50 6.75 4.55
N ALA A 229 4.61 6.30 5.14
CA ALA A 229 4.99 6.74 6.48
C ALA A 229 5.25 8.25 6.52
N ILE A 230 5.94 8.82 5.53
CA ILE A 230 6.14 10.27 5.41
C ILE A 230 4.81 11.01 5.28
N GLY A 231 3.89 10.52 4.44
CA GLY A 231 2.56 11.13 4.28
C GLY A 231 1.75 11.13 5.58
N CYS A 232 1.70 10.00 6.27
CA CYS A 232 1.03 9.87 7.56
C CYS A 232 1.71 10.74 8.65
N ALA A 233 3.05 10.85 8.66
CA ALA A 233 3.77 11.79 9.54
C ALA A 233 3.36 13.25 9.28
N LYS A 234 3.28 13.65 8.02
CA LYS A 234 2.79 15.00 7.62
C LYS A 234 1.36 15.23 8.13
N ALA A 235 0.46 14.23 8.03
CA ALA A 235 -0.90 14.33 8.57
C ALA A 235 -0.92 14.58 10.09
N GLY A 236 -0.03 13.92 10.84
CA GLY A 236 0.14 14.17 12.27
C GLY A 236 0.59 15.61 12.57
N VAL A 237 1.56 16.13 11.82
CA VAL A 237 2.05 17.51 11.96
C VAL A 237 1.00 18.54 11.55
N ASP A 238 0.18 18.26 10.51
CA ASP A 238 -0.93 19.14 10.13
C ASP A 238 -1.92 19.35 11.29
N ILE A 239 -2.19 18.29 12.08
CA ILE A 239 -3.03 18.40 13.28
C ILE A 239 -2.37 19.28 14.34
N VAL A 240 -1.05 19.14 14.55
CA VAL A 240 -0.31 20.00 15.51
C VAL A 240 -0.37 21.46 15.06
N ARG A 241 -0.18 21.76 13.78
CA ARG A 241 -0.28 23.13 13.21
C ARG A 241 -1.68 23.71 13.40
N THR A 242 -2.72 22.94 13.06
CA THR A 242 -4.11 23.37 13.27
C THR A 242 -4.40 23.67 14.74
N ASN A 243 -3.87 22.87 15.66
CA ASN A 243 -4.02 23.11 17.09
C ASN A 243 -3.20 24.31 17.58
N ALA A 244 -2.02 24.56 16.99
CA ALA A 244 -1.22 25.75 17.29
C ALA A 244 -1.98 27.03 16.93
N GLU A 245 -2.56 27.08 15.74
CA GLU A 245 -3.38 28.21 15.27
C GLU A 245 -4.61 28.42 16.18
N LYS A 246 -5.40 27.38 16.42
CA LYS A 246 -6.61 27.44 17.25
C LYS A 246 -6.34 27.90 18.69
N LYS A 247 -5.18 27.55 19.26
CA LYS A 247 -4.81 27.86 20.65
C LYS A 247 -3.94 29.09 20.78
N GLY A 248 -3.49 29.68 19.65
CA GLY A 248 -2.49 30.77 19.64
C GLY A 248 -1.17 30.36 20.32
N SER A 249 -0.74 29.10 20.16
CA SER A 249 0.37 28.50 20.90
C SER A 249 1.65 28.48 20.09
N GLU A 250 2.58 29.39 20.41
CA GLU A 250 3.92 29.40 19.80
C GLU A 250 4.70 28.11 20.08
N PHE A 251 4.53 27.51 21.26
CA PHE A 251 5.15 26.22 21.59
C PHE A 251 4.73 25.11 20.63
N LEU A 252 3.43 25.02 20.31
CA LEU A 252 2.95 24.00 19.35
C LEU A 252 3.43 24.30 17.94
N ALA A 253 3.46 25.57 17.52
CA ALA A 253 3.97 25.98 16.22
C ALA A 253 5.45 25.60 16.06
N ASN A 254 6.30 25.92 17.04
CA ASN A 254 7.71 25.54 17.06
C ASN A 254 7.91 24.02 17.06
N SER A 255 7.06 23.27 17.76
CA SER A 255 7.11 21.81 17.77
C SER A 255 6.76 21.23 16.39
N ALA A 256 5.74 21.76 15.73
CA ALA A 256 5.36 21.35 14.38
C ALA A 256 6.49 21.60 13.37
N GLU A 257 7.16 22.75 13.42
CA GLU A 257 8.28 23.08 12.52
C GLU A 257 9.49 22.16 12.73
N ARG A 258 9.81 21.81 13.97
CA ARG A 258 10.89 20.86 14.25
C ARG A 258 10.60 19.47 13.71
N LEU A 259 9.37 18.96 13.90
CA LEU A 259 8.94 17.68 13.33
C LEU A 259 8.93 17.72 11.80
N TRP A 260 8.47 18.82 11.20
CA TRP A 260 8.46 19.01 9.76
C TRP A 260 9.86 18.98 9.17
N THR A 261 10.82 19.68 9.79
CA THR A 261 12.22 19.67 9.39
C THR A 261 12.80 18.26 9.38
N GLU A 262 12.47 17.45 10.39
CA GLU A 262 12.92 16.06 10.44
C GLU A 262 12.25 15.19 9.37
N ILE A 263 10.95 15.42 9.10
CA ILE A 263 10.23 14.75 8.00
C ILE A 263 10.91 15.03 6.65
N GLU A 264 11.21 16.30 6.35
CA GLU A 264 11.85 16.65 5.08
C GLU A 264 13.27 16.08 4.97
N SER A 265 14.03 16.02 6.08
CA SER A 265 15.35 15.36 6.11
C SER A 265 15.25 13.86 5.81
N CYS A 266 14.31 13.16 6.46
CA CYS A 266 14.07 11.73 6.21
C CYS A 266 13.61 11.50 4.76
N ARG A 267 12.66 12.30 4.28
CA ARG A 267 12.15 12.25 2.91
C ARG A 267 13.24 12.45 1.88
N HIS A 268 14.09 13.45 2.06
CA HIS A 268 15.20 13.72 1.14
C HIS A 268 16.13 12.50 1.01
N GLN A 269 16.53 11.90 2.13
CA GLN A 269 17.38 10.73 2.14
C GLN A 269 16.69 9.48 1.53
N LEU A 270 15.38 9.31 1.73
CA LEU A 270 14.60 8.26 1.06
C LEU A 270 14.64 8.43 -0.47
N VAL A 271 14.49 9.66 -0.97
CA VAL A 271 14.52 9.95 -2.40
C VAL A 271 15.91 9.74 -3.00
N GLU A 272 16.97 10.18 -2.32
CA GLU A 272 18.35 10.00 -2.79
C GLU A 272 18.74 8.52 -2.92
N THR A 273 18.41 7.70 -1.93
CA THR A 273 18.76 6.27 -1.94
C THR A 273 17.98 5.44 -2.96
N GLN A 274 16.91 5.98 -3.55
CA GLN A 274 16.13 5.30 -4.57
C GLN A 274 16.81 5.24 -5.95
N GLN A 275 17.80 6.06 -6.18
CA GLN A 275 18.57 6.08 -7.44
C GLN A 275 19.77 5.14 -7.40
N ASP A 276 20.16 4.68 -6.22
CA ASP A 276 21.32 3.82 -6.01
C ASP A 276 20.91 2.45 -5.43
N PHE A 277 20.72 1.46 -6.31
CA PHE A 277 20.27 0.11 -5.96
C PHE A 277 21.42 -0.90 -5.76
N LYS A 278 22.55 -0.46 -5.29
CA LYS A 278 23.67 -1.36 -4.97
C LYS A 278 23.37 -2.13 -3.69
N ASP A 279 23.86 -3.36 -3.60
CA ASP A 279 23.75 -4.18 -2.39
C ASP A 279 24.31 -3.47 -1.16
N GLU A 280 25.36 -2.69 -1.32
CA GLU A 280 26.00 -1.88 -0.29
C GLU A 280 25.06 -0.83 0.34
N THR A 281 24.03 -0.39 -0.37
CA THR A 281 23.05 0.59 0.13
C THR A 281 21.83 -0.06 0.79
N THR A 282 21.73 -1.39 0.79
CA THR A 282 20.54 -2.10 1.33
C THR A 282 20.35 -1.80 2.82
N GLN A 283 21.41 -1.86 3.62
CA GLN A 283 21.33 -1.58 5.06
C GLN A 283 20.88 -0.14 5.32
N LYS A 284 21.43 0.84 4.60
CA LYS A 284 21.01 2.24 4.71
C LYS A 284 19.53 2.42 4.36
N ARG A 285 19.02 1.73 3.34
CA ARG A 285 17.60 1.79 2.95
C ARG A 285 16.68 1.19 4.02
N LEU A 286 17.10 0.10 4.67
CA LEU A 286 16.38 -0.48 5.81
C LEU A 286 16.32 0.50 7.00
N GLU A 287 17.44 1.13 7.33
CA GLU A 287 17.52 2.14 8.40
C GLU A 287 16.65 3.36 8.11
N LEU A 288 16.63 3.83 6.86
CA LEU A 288 15.75 4.93 6.42
C LEU A 288 14.27 4.56 6.50
N ARG A 289 13.92 3.33 6.10
CA ARG A 289 12.55 2.83 6.27
C ARG A 289 12.16 2.77 7.75
N ALA A 290 13.04 2.28 8.62
CA ALA A 290 12.82 2.22 10.06
C ALA A 290 12.69 3.63 10.66
N TRP A 291 13.49 4.59 10.20
CA TRP A 291 13.36 5.99 10.62
C TRP A 291 12.03 6.60 10.20
N ALA A 292 11.60 6.39 8.96
CA ALA A 292 10.29 6.87 8.50
C ALA A 292 9.14 6.30 9.36
N ILE A 293 9.20 5.01 9.75
CA ILE A 293 8.21 4.38 10.63
C ILE A 293 8.21 5.02 12.03
N GLU A 294 9.37 5.17 12.65
CA GLU A 294 9.51 5.75 13.98
C GLU A 294 9.03 7.22 13.99
N LEU A 295 9.45 7.99 12.99
CA LEU A 295 9.07 9.40 12.84
C LEU A 295 7.55 9.54 12.62
N MET A 296 6.95 8.67 11.80
CA MET A 296 5.50 8.61 11.59
C MET A 296 4.75 8.42 12.92
N MET A 297 5.18 7.45 13.72
CA MET A 297 4.55 7.20 15.03
C MET A 297 4.68 8.39 15.97
N ARG A 298 5.84 9.04 16.02
CA ARG A 298 6.05 10.27 16.81
C ARG A 298 5.16 11.42 16.36
N CYS A 299 5.05 11.64 15.06
CA CYS A 299 4.22 12.71 14.49
C CYS A 299 2.72 12.45 14.70
N ALA A 300 2.26 11.21 14.51
CA ALA A 300 0.88 10.82 14.78
C ALA A 300 0.53 10.99 16.26
N HIS A 301 1.42 10.57 17.16
CA HIS A 301 1.26 10.76 18.61
C HIS A 301 1.31 12.26 19.00
N ALA A 302 2.16 13.06 18.37
CA ALA A 302 2.17 14.51 18.58
C ALA A 302 0.83 15.16 18.21
N GLY A 303 0.17 14.68 17.15
CA GLY A 303 -1.20 15.07 16.81
C GLY A 303 -2.19 14.77 17.95
N VAL A 304 -2.10 13.59 18.56
CA VAL A 304 -2.93 13.22 19.73
C VAL A 304 -2.64 14.14 20.91
N VAL A 305 -1.38 14.29 21.29
CA VAL A 305 -0.98 15.10 22.46
C VAL A 305 -1.42 16.56 22.30
N SER A 306 -1.22 17.17 21.11
CA SER A 306 -1.61 18.54 20.84
C SER A 306 -3.14 18.77 20.88
N SER A 307 -3.93 17.72 20.63
CA SER A 307 -5.40 17.72 20.65
C SER A 307 -5.98 17.58 22.05
N SER A 308 -5.17 17.19 23.04
CA SER A 308 -5.59 17.00 24.44
C SER A 308 -6.77 16.02 24.53
N GLY A 309 -7.74 16.24 25.42
CA GLY A 309 -8.91 15.38 25.63
C GLY A 309 -9.78 15.17 24.39
N ALA A 310 -9.76 16.09 23.43
CA ALA A 310 -10.53 15.96 22.20
C ALA A 310 -10.08 14.77 21.33
N ALA A 311 -8.82 14.35 21.43
CA ALA A 311 -8.32 13.17 20.71
C ALA A 311 -9.02 11.86 21.07
N ASN A 312 -9.76 11.82 22.20
CA ASN A 312 -10.53 10.65 22.63
C ASN A 312 -11.90 10.51 21.93
N TYR A 313 -12.36 11.53 21.22
CA TYR A 313 -13.55 11.36 20.39
C TYR A 313 -13.25 10.47 19.20
N ALA A 314 -14.15 9.51 18.92
CA ALA A 314 -13.96 8.51 17.86
C ALA A 314 -13.70 9.14 16.48
N GLU A 315 -14.38 10.25 16.18
CA GLU A 315 -14.29 10.96 14.90
C GLU A 315 -13.10 11.94 14.81
N HIS A 316 -12.32 12.11 15.91
CA HIS A 316 -11.23 13.07 15.90
C HIS A 316 -10.10 12.62 14.98
N PRO A 317 -9.59 13.47 14.07
CA PRO A 317 -8.58 13.07 13.07
C PRO A 317 -7.28 12.54 13.68
N ALA A 318 -6.89 12.98 14.88
CA ALA A 318 -5.68 12.48 15.54
C ALA A 318 -5.77 10.97 15.88
N GLY A 319 -6.95 10.50 16.30
CA GLY A 319 -7.20 9.07 16.55
C GLY A 319 -7.07 8.25 15.26
N ARG A 320 -7.69 8.73 14.16
CA ARG A 320 -7.58 8.09 12.85
C ARG A 320 -6.12 7.99 12.38
N VAL A 321 -5.40 9.11 12.36
CA VAL A 321 -3.99 9.16 11.90
C VAL A 321 -3.11 8.22 12.73
N LEU A 322 -3.32 8.13 14.05
CA LEU A 322 -2.57 7.20 14.89
C LEU A 322 -2.87 5.73 14.55
N ARG A 323 -4.13 5.38 14.29
CA ARG A 323 -4.50 4.02 13.87
C ARG A 323 -3.94 3.68 12.49
N GLU A 324 -3.99 4.62 11.53
CA GLU A 324 -3.37 4.46 10.20
C GLU A 324 -1.85 4.25 10.32
N ALA A 325 -1.18 4.95 11.23
CA ALA A 325 0.25 4.77 11.50
C ALA A 325 0.58 3.35 12.00
N ILE A 326 -0.29 2.73 12.81
CA ILE A 326 -0.13 1.33 13.23
C ILE A 326 -0.12 0.40 12.00
N VAL A 327 -1.06 0.56 11.07
CA VAL A 327 -1.13 -0.26 9.86
C VAL A 327 0.11 -0.05 8.97
N PHE A 328 0.52 1.20 8.74
CA PHE A 328 1.70 1.49 7.92
C PHE A 328 3.01 1.02 8.56
N SER A 329 3.07 0.88 9.87
CA SER A 329 4.25 0.36 10.59
C SER A 329 4.59 -1.08 10.19
N VAL A 330 3.58 -1.87 9.85
CA VAL A 330 3.71 -3.30 9.52
C VAL A 330 3.43 -3.63 8.05
N SER A 331 3.06 -2.64 7.23
CA SER A 331 2.80 -2.85 5.80
C SER A 331 4.07 -3.28 5.07
N ALA A 332 3.99 -4.37 4.29
CA ALA A 332 5.13 -4.98 3.60
C ALA A 332 6.36 -5.23 4.52
N GLN A 333 6.10 -5.58 5.78
CA GLN A 333 7.14 -5.85 6.76
C GLN A 333 7.92 -7.13 6.38
N THR A 334 9.25 -7.05 6.55
CA THR A 334 10.18 -8.18 6.50
C THR A 334 10.91 -8.28 7.84
N GLY A 335 11.55 -9.43 8.11
CA GLY A 335 12.36 -9.59 9.34
C GLY A 335 13.42 -8.49 9.50
N ALA A 336 14.09 -8.10 8.41
CA ALA A 336 15.11 -7.05 8.43
C ALA A 336 14.50 -5.64 8.74
N ILE A 337 13.32 -5.32 8.20
CA ILE A 337 12.63 -4.06 8.53
C ILE A 337 12.21 -4.06 10.00
N MET A 338 11.68 -5.18 10.50
CA MET A 338 11.28 -5.33 11.89
C MET A 338 12.47 -5.13 12.84
N GLU A 339 13.61 -5.79 12.56
CA GLU A 339 14.84 -5.66 13.35
C GLU A 339 15.34 -4.20 13.39
N CYS A 340 15.47 -3.56 12.22
CA CYS A 340 15.90 -2.16 12.15
C CYS A 340 14.93 -1.23 12.89
N THR A 341 13.62 -1.48 12.82
CA THR A 341 12.61 -0.67 13.51
C THR A 341 12.73 -0.85 15.04
N LEU A 342 12.82 -2.09 15.54
CA LEU A 342 12.97 -2.36 16.95
C LEU A 342 14.27 -1.77 17.50
N ASN A 343 15.37 -1.87 16.76
CA ASN A 343 16.66 -1.26 17.14
C ASN A 343 16.58 0.27 17.29
N ARG A 344 15.68 0.93 16.58
CA ARG A 344 15.42 2.38 16.76
C ARG A 344 14.56 2.67 17.98
N LEU A 345 13.60 1.82 18.30
CA LEU A 345 12.67 2.02 19.41
C LEU A 345 13.30 1.79 20.79
N VAL A 346 14.43 1.06 20.87
CA VAL A 346 15.13 0.75 22.14
C VAL A 346 16.33 1.66 22.43
N ARG A 347 16.50 2.76 21.64
CA ARG A 347 17.59 3.75 21.82
C ARG A 347 17.23 4.79 22.85
#